data_17077cb50ef656ff5ffe16ed8bd4c5b3
#
_entry.id   17077cb50ef656ff5ffe16ed8bd4c5b3
#
_cell.length_a   1.000
_cell.length_b   1.000
_cell.length_c   1.000
_cell.angle_alpha   90.00
_cell.angle_beta   90.00
_cell.angle_gamma   90.00
#
_symmetry.space_group_name_H-M   'P 1'
#
loop_
_entity.id
_entity.type
_entity.pdbx_description
1 polymer ?
#
loop_
_entity_poly.entity_id
_entity_poly.type
_entity_poly.pdbx_seq_one_letter_code
_entity_poly.pdbx_strand_id
1 'polypeptide(L)'
;MRALVIGAGAVGTKVAQQLLSSNAVDKILLRDTEPEKLGIALKTLGSRVEVEHFPFPQNMDADVVVVASPRGTQLEAVEKAISLRRPTVVVSDGLSETVSILNLEKEAFELGVPVVVGTGFAPGLSCVLTAYGKTLLEQTEEIHVSKMGTGGPACALVHHRALSRMSFGWREDKWNKRLGGSGRELLWFPEPVGPQDCYHAALSDPILLHNAFPEVSRISAKMAATRRDRVTAFFPMLTPPHNEGGIGAIRVELRGSKNGVQENIVLGVSEHPASAAASVTALTTEYLLKQKINLNHMSTLALIVEPSEFLSELTKRSIAVEIFEGDKTTV
;
A
#
# COMPACT_ATOMS: atom_id res chain seq x y z
N MET A 1 20.32 8.11 -12.98
CA MET A 1 19.77 6.82 -12.49
C MET A 1 18.58 6.43 -13.33
N ARG A 2 18.33 5.13 -13.48
CA ARG A 2 17.24 4.55 -14.26
C ARG A 2 16.34 3.72 -13.38
N ALA A 3 15.01 3.90 -13.47
CA ALA A 3 14.05 3.04 -12.79
C ALA A 3 13.28 2.19 -13.80
N LEU A 4 13.08 0.92 -13.46
CA LEU A 4 12.14 0.04 -14.16
C LEU A 4 10.81 0.06 -13.39
N VAL A 5 9.73 0.44 -14.06
CA VAL A 5 8.37 0.37 -13.52
C VAL A 5 7.61 -0.73 -14.25
N ILE A 6 7.18 -1.75 -13.52
CA ILE A 6 6.40 -2.87 -14.03
C ILE A 6 4.92 -2.64 -13.73
N GLY A 7 4.13 -2.41 -14.77
CA GLY A 7 2.72 -2.03 -14.74
C GLY A 7 2.50 -0.59 -15.16
N ALA A 8 1.87 -0.37 -16.32
CA ALA A 8 1.47 0.94 -16.87
C ALA A 8 0.00 1.28 -16.55
N GLY A 9 -0.49 0.78 -15.41
CA GLY A 9 -1.83 1.08 -14.91
C GLY A 9 -1.92 2.42 -14.18
N ALA A 10 -3.05 2.66 -13.50
CA ALA A 10 -3.34 3.92 -12.80
C ALA A 10 -2.25 4.30 -11.77
N VAL A 11 -1.67 3.34 -11.07
CA VAL A 11 -0.60 3.60 -10.09
C VAL A 11 0.76 3.75 -10.78
N GLY A 12 1.17 2.77 -11.59
CA GLY A 12 2.53 2.76 -12.16
C GLY A 12 2.82 3.95 -13.08
N THR A 13 1.86 4.39 -13.88
CA THR A 13 2.01 5.61 -14.71
C THR A 13 2.22 6.85 -13.84
N LYS A 14 1.46 6.98 -12.73
CA LYS A 14 1.63 8.10 -11.78
C LYS A 14 2.95 8.02 -11.01
N VAL A 15 3.42 6.81 -10.66
CA VAL A 15 4.77 6.61 -10.08
C VAL A 15 5.84 7.12 -11.04
N ALA A 16 5.78 6.69 -12.30
CA ALA A 16 6.72 7.15 -13.33
C ALA A 16 6.71 8.68 -13.46
N GLN A 17 5.52 9.29 -13.49
CA GLN A 17 5.37 10.74 -13.55
C GLN A 17 6.04 11.43 -12.35
N GLN A 18 5.82 10.93 -11.13
CA GLN A 18 6.39 11.54 -9.92
C GLN A 18 7.92 11.41 -9.86
N LEU A 19 8.47 10.24 -10.19
CA LEU A 19 9.90 10.03 -10.24
C LEU A 19 10.60 10.94 -11.23
N LEU A 20 9.97 11.19 -12.38
CA LEU A 20 10.50 12.14 -13.38
C LEU A 20 10.38 13.60 -12.93
N SER A 21 9.29 13.94 -12.23
CA SER A 21 9.03 15.31 -11.75
C SER A 21 9.96 15.71 -10.61
N SER A 22 10.32 14.77 -9.75
CA SER A 22 11.27 14.99 -8.65
C SER A 22 12.75 14.93 -9.07
N ASN A 23 13.01 14.63 -10.34
CA ASN A 23 14.37 14.38 -10.87
C ASN A 23 15.15 13.30 -10.08
N ALA A 24 14.44 12.37 -9.45
CA ALA A 24 15.05 11.24 -8.75
C ALA A 24 15.72 10.25 -9.72
N VAL A 25 15.19 10.20 -10.94
CA VAL A 25 15.71 9.37 -12.04
C VAL A 25 15.80 10.18 -13.33
N ASP A 26 16.77 9.82 -14.17
CA ASP A 26 16.95 10.45 -15.47
C ASP A 26 16.02 9.85 -16.53
N LYS A 27 15.80 8.53 -16.41
CA LYS A 27 14.98 7.74 -17.31
C LYS A 27 14.13 6.71 -16.61
N ILE A 28 12.96 6.44 -17.17
CA ILE A 28 12.07 5.35 -16.79
C ILE A 28 12.00 4.33 -17.91
N LEU A 29 12.14 3.07 -17.56
CA LEU A 29 11.73 1.95 -18.39
C LEU A 29 10.36 1.49 -17.88
N LEU A 30 9.32 1.64 -18.67
CA LEU A 30 7.95 1.26 -18.31
C LEU A 30 7.54 -0.01 -19.06
N ARG A 31 7.15 -1.05 -18.34
CA ARG A 31 6.73 -2.35 -18.89
C ARG A 31 5.29 -2.67 -18.58
N ASP A 32 4.58 -3.16 -19.56
CA ASP A 32 3.21 -3.70 -19.39
C ASP A 32 2.93 -4.76 -20.47
N THR A 33 1.94 -5.62 -20.20
CA THR A 33 1.45 -6.60 -21.17
C THR A 33 0.48 -5.99 -22.20
N GLU A 34 -0.03 -4.78 -21.94
CA GLU A 34 -1.02 -4.11 -22.78
C GLU A 34 -0.37 -2.95 -23.56
N PRO A 35 -0.16 -3.09 -24.88
CA PRO A 35 0.47 -2.05 -25.71
C PRO A 35 -0.29 -0.72 -25.69
N GLU A 36 -1.60 -0.77 -25.54
CA GLU A 36 -2.45 0.43 -25.49
C GLU A 36 -2.13 1.29 -24.26
N LYS A 37 -1.96 0.67 -23.08
CA LYS A 37 -1.55 1.37 -21.85
C LYS A 37 -0.17 2.00 -22.00
N LEU A 38 0.77 1.29 -22.60
CA LEU A 38 2.10 1.82 -22.88
C LEU A 38 2.05 3.01 -23.81
N GLY A 39 1.22 2.95 -24.87
CA GLY A 39 1.01 4.06 -25.80
C GLY A 39 0.43 5.31 -25.14
N ILE A 40 -0.53 5.14 -24.20
CA ILE A 40 -1.10 6.24 -23.41
C ILE A 40 -0.04 6.84 -22.48
N ALA A 41 0.68 5.98 -21.75
CA ALA A 41 1.73 6.41 -20.85
C ALA A 41 2.84 7.20 -21.55
N LEU A 42 3.29 6.73 -22.73
CA LEU A 42 4.30 7.40 -23.52
C LEU A 42 3.88 8.82 -23.95
N LYS A 43 2.62 8.97 -24.37
CA LYS A 43 2.07 10.29 -24.73
C LYS A 43 2.02 11.26 -23.53
N THR A 44 1.73 10.70 -22.35
CA THR A 44 1.59 11.50 -21.11
C THR A 44 2.93 11.88 -20.49
N LEU A 45 3.92 10.97 -20.53
CA LEU A 45 5.18 11.08 -19.79
C LEU A 45 6.35 11.62 -20.64
N GLY A 46 6.24 11.58 -21.97
CA GLY A 46 7.22 12.18 -22.88
C GLY A 46 8.50 11.37 -23.08
N SER A 47 9.55 12.02 -23.60
CA SER A 47 10.76 11.38 -24.12
C SER A 47 11.71 10.76 -23.10
N ARG A 48 11.52 11.02 -21.81
CA ARG A 48 12.31 10.40 -20.73
C ARG A 48 11.80 9.00 -20.34
N VAL A 49 10.74 8.52 -20.99
CA VAL A 49 10.18 7.18 -20.78
C VAL A 49 10.44 6.32 -22.00
N GLU A 50 11.06 5.18 -21.77
CA GLU A 50 11.16 4.09 -22.73
C GLU A 50 10.09 3.04 -22.37
N VAL A 51 9.41 2.50 -23.35
CA VAL A 51 8.37 1.49 -23.13
C VAL A 51 8.80 0.15 -23.68
N GLU A 52 8.54 -0.90 -22.92
CA GLU A 52 8.77 -2.28 -23.35
C GLU A 52 7.50 -3.10 -23.19
N HIS A 53 7.12 -3.73 -24.31
CA HIS A 53 6.03 -4.70 -24.31
C HIS A 53 6.54 -6.05 -23.80
N PHE A 54 5.74 -6.70 -22.98
CA PHE A 54 6.02 -8.01 -22.42
C PHE A 54 6.10 -9.14 -23.49
N PRO A 55 6.84 -10.25 -23.33
CA PRO A 55 7.12 -10.96 -22.08
C PRO A 55 8.36 -10.46 -21.33
N PHE A 56 8.48 -10.83 -20.03
CA PHE A 56 9.55 -10.36 -19.15
C PHE A 56 10.92 -10.50 -19.83
N PRO A 57 11.64 -9.42 -20.09
CA PRO A 57 13.01 -9.54 -20.53
C PRO A 57 13.81 -10.25 -19.43
N GLN A 58 14.71 -11.12 -19.83
CA GLN A 58 15.61 -11.80 -18.90
C GLN A 58 16.50 -10.81 -18.13
N ASN A 59 16.55 -9.56 -18.57
CA ASN A 59 17.38 -8.52 -18.02
C ASN A 59 16.55 -7.37 -17.45
N MET A 60 16.90 -6.88 -16.24
CA MET A 60 16.34 -5.68 -15.60
C MET A 60 17.47 -4.64 -15.49
N ASP A 61 17.77 -3.94 -16.58
CA ASP A 61 18.78 -2.90 -16.61
C ASP A 61 18.25 -1.60 -16.00
N ALA A 62 18.25 -1.55 -14.66
CA ALA A 62 17.77 -0.43 -13.87
C ALA A 62 18.47 -0.40 -12.51
N ASP A 63 18.59 0.77 -11.92
CA ASP A 63 19.12 0.96 -10.54
C ASP A 63 18.10 0.55 -9.48
N VAL A 64 16.82 0.61 -9.82
CA VAL A 64 15.70 0.20 -8.95
C VAL A 64 14.54 -0.35 -9.76
N VAL A 65 13.83 -1.32 -9.21
CA VAL A 65 12.61 -1.90 -9.79
C VAL A 65 11.41 -1.50 -8.95
N VAL A 66 10.37 -0.98 -9.60
CA VAL A 66 9.08 -0.68 -8.98
C VAL A 66 8.03 -1.65 -9.54
N VAL A 67 7.43 -2.46 -8.67
CA VAL A 67 6.41 -3.43 -9.04
C VAL A 67 5.02 -2.86 -8.71
N ALA A 68 4.35 -2.34 -9.73
CA ALA A 68 2.99 -1.80 -9.68
C ALA A 68 2.02 -2.56 -10.61
N SER A 69 2.38 -3.79 -10.94
CA SER A 69 1.58 -4.69 -11.79
C SER A 69 0.39 -5.27 -11.02
N PRO A 70 -0.64 -5.80 -11.73
CA PRO A 70 -1.78 -6.44 -11.09
C PRO A 70 -1.38 -7.64 -10.22
N ARG A 71 -2.27 -7.97 -9.28
CA ARG A 71 -2.15 -9.20 -8.48
C ARG A 71 -1.98 -10.42 -9.39
N GLY A 72 -1.08 -11.33 -9.01
CA GLY A 72 -0.76 -12.57 -9.70
C GLY A 72 0.48 -12.48 -10.58
N THR A 73 1.09 -11.30 -10.69
CA THR A 73 2.32 -11.08 -11.47
C THR A 73 3.44 -10.41 -10.66
N GLN A 74 3.15 -9.99 -9.44
CA GLN A 74 4.12 -9.27 -8.60
C GLN A 74 5.18 -10.21 -8.03
N LEU A 75 4.79 -11.42 -7.61
CA LEU A 75 5.72 -12.41 -7.04
C LEU A 75 6.85 -12.73 -8.02
N GLU A 76 6.53 -13.10 -9.26
CA GLU A 76 7.52 -13.41 -10.30
C GLU A 76 8.46 -12.23 -10.58
N ALA A 77 7.91 -11.02 -10.60
CA ALA A 77 8.71 -9.81 -10.80
C ALA A 77 9.70 -9.57 -9.65
N VAL A 78 9.27 -9.82 -8.40
CA VAL A 78 10.12 -9.67 -7.21
C VAL A 78 11.20 -10.76 -7.16
N GLU A 79 10.84 -12.03 -7.39
CA GLU A 79 11.81 -13.15 -7.49
C GLU A 79 12.89 -12.82 -8.53
N LYS A 80 12.49 -12.37 -9.71
CA LYS A 80 13.43 -12.00 -10.76
C LYS A 80 14.31 -10.81 -10.35
N ALA A 81 13.76 -9.78 -9.73
CA ALA A 81 14.53 -8.63 -9.27
C ALA A 81 15.56 -9.03 -8.19
N ILE A 82 15.17 -9.87 -7.23
CA ILE A 82 16.08 -10.40 -6.20
C ILE A 82 17.21 -11.19 -6.85
N SER A 83 16.91 -12.13 -7.76
CA SER A 83 17.91 -12.95 -8.45
C SER A 83 18.92 -12.10 -9.25
N LEU A 84 18.48 -10.96 -9.78
CA LEU A 84 19.32 -9.99 -10.49
C LEU A 84 19.94 -8.92 -9.58
N ARG A 85 19.79 -9.06 -8.25
CA ARG A 85 20.28 -8.12 -7.22
C ARG A 85 19.82 -6.68 -7.45
N ARG A 86 18.53 -6.49 -7.80
CA ARG A 86 17.95 -5.17 -8.01
C ARG A 86 17.14 -4.72 -6.81
N PRO A 87 17.45 -3.55 -6.22
CA PRO A 87 16.60 -2.91 -5.22
C PRO A 87 15.17 -2.83 -5.71
N THR A 88 14.19 -3.20 -4.89
CA THR A 88 12.81 -3.37 -5.34
C THR A 88 11.81 -2.71 -4.40
N VAL A 89 10.83 -2.03 -4.97
CA VAL A 89 9.70 -1.42 -4.27
C VAL A 89 8.41 -2.04 -4.81
N VAL A 90 7.57 -2.57 -3.92
CA VAL A 90 6.36 -3.32 -4.31
C VAL A 90 5.11 -2.68 -3.72
N VAL A 91 4.14 -2.34 -4.56
CA VAL A 91 2.85 -1.75 -4.12
C VAL A 91 2.06 -2.73 -3.26
N SER A 92 1.95 -3.99 -3.66
CA SER A 92 1.44 -5.12 -2.87
C SER A 92 0.03 -4.93 -2.30
N ASP A 93 -1.00 -5.11 -3.13
CA ASP A 93 -2.41 -4.93 -2.71
C ASP A 93 -3.13 -6.25 -2.34
N GLY A 94 -2.64 -7.39 -2.78
CA GLY A 94 -3.29 -8.69 -2.60
C GLY A 94 -2.71 -9.53 -1.46
N LEU A 95 -3.51 -9.83 -0.42
CA LEU A 95 -3.08 -10.56 0.77
C LEU A 95 -2.23 -11.82 0.49
N SER A 96 -2.72 -12.73 -0.35
CA SER A 96 -2.00 -14.00 -0.61
C SER A 96 -0.67 -13.79 -1.33
N GLU A 97 -0.60 -12.84 -2.24
CA GLU A 97 0.62 -12.51 -2.97
C GLU A 97 1.62 -11.76 -2.08
N THR A 98 1.13 -10.85 -1.23
CA THR A 98 1.96 -10.20 -0.21
C THR A 98 2.64 -11.22 0.70
N VAL A 99 1.89 -12.23 1.18
CA VAL A 99 2.46 -13.32 2.00
C VAL A 99 3.50 -14.11 1.22
N SER A 100 3.24 -14.42 -0.05
CA SER A 100 4.20 -15.14 -0.91
C SER A 100 5.48 -14.33 -1.13
N ILE A 101 5.36 -13.02 -1.34
CA ILE A 101 6.51 -12.12 -1.47
C ILE A 101 7.31 -12.07 -0.17
N LEU A 102 6.67 -11.96 0.98
CA LEU A 102 7.35 -11.96 2.28
C LEU A 102 8.14 -13.24 2.54
N ASN A 103 7.73 -14.38 1.99
CA ASN A 103 8.48 -15.64 2.10
C ASN A 103 9.84 -15.61 1.37
N LEU A 104 10.09 -14.62 0.51
CA LEU A 104 11.39 -14.39 -0.15
C LEU A 104 12.38 -13.62 0.73
N GLU A 105 12.02 -13.26 1.97
CA GLU A 105 12.87 -12.48 2.88
C GLU A 105 14.26 -13.10 3.06
N LYS A 106 14.33 -14.41 3.26
CA LYS A 106 15.58 -15.13 3.43
C LYS A 106 16.49 -15.00 2.20
N GLU A 107 15.93 -15.16 1.00
CA GLU A 107 16.67 -15.04 -0.25
C GLU A 107 17.15 -13.60 -0.47
N ALA A 108 16.28 -12.60 -0.22
CA ALA A 108 16.66 -11.20 -0.29
C ALA A 108 17.79 -10.86 0.68
N PHE A 109 17.76 -11.38 1.90
CA PHE A 109 18.79 -11.20 2.90
C PHE A 109 20.13 -11.84 2.49
N GLU A 110 20.12 -13.10 2.04
CA GLU A 110 21.31 -13.83 1.60
C GLU A 110 22.00 -13.14 0.40
N LEU A 111 21.22 -12.51 -0.49
CA LEU A 111 21.73 -11.79 -1.64
C LEU A 111 22.02 -10.32 -1.36
N GLY A 112 21.68 -9.80 -0.18
CA GLY A 112 21.84 -8.42 0.22
C GLY A 112 21.01 -7.45 -0.61
N VAL A 113 19.80 -7.86 -1.02
CA VAL A 113 18.91 -7.07 -1.91
C VAL A 113 17.83 -6.36 -1.08
N PRO A 114 17.76 -5.03 -1.10
CA PRO A 114 16.69 -4.30 -0.46
C PRO A 114 15.37 -4.48 -1.20
N VAL A 115 14.34 -4.93 -0.47
CA VAL A 115 12.97 -5.07 -0.98
C VAL A 115 11.99 -4.40 -0.01
N VAL A 116 11.25 -3.39 -0.47
CA VAL A 116 10.23 -2.72 0.33
C VAL A 116 8.85 -3.16 -0.11
N VAL A 117 8.12 -3.82 0.79
CA VAL A 117 6.81 -4.41 0.52
C VAL A 117 5.69 -3.56 1.13
N GLY A 118 4.62 -3.36 0.37
CA GLY A 118 3.46 -2.58 0.82
C GLY A 118 3.73 -1.08 0.78
N THR A 119 3.88 -0.53 -0.42
CA THR A 119 4.14 0.90 -0.63
C THR A 119 2.95 1.62 -1.30
N GLY A 120 1.77 1.00 -1.23
CA GLY A 120 0.55 1.53 -1.83
C GLY A 120 -0.20 2.53 -0.95
N PHE A 121 -1.51 2.59 -1.15
CA PHE A 121 -2.41 3.37 -0.33
C PHE A 121 -2.66 2.68 1.03
N ALA A 122 -3.21 1.46 1.01
CA ALA A 122 -3.31 0.56 2.15
C ALA A 122 -3.22 -0.89 1.63
N PRO A 123 -2.09 -1.57 1.89
CA PRO A 123 -0.95 -1.16 2.72
C PRO A 123 -0.03 -0.13 2.05
N GLY A 124 0.66 0.64 2.88
CA GLY A 124 1.66 1.64 2.48
C GLY A 124 1.50 2.91 3.28
N LEU A 125 0.68 3.86 2.83
CA LEU A 125 0.38 5.06 3.61
C LEU A 125 -0.22 4.70 4.98
N SER A 126 -1.07 3.67 5.07
CA SER A 126 -1.55 3.12 6.33
C SER A 126 -0.44 2.67 7.28
N CYS A 127 0.63 2.07 6.74
CA CYS A 127 1.78 1.65 7.51
C CYS A 127 2.56 2.85 8.09
N VAL A 128 2.75 3.90 7.30
CA VAL A 128 3.42 5.13 7.75
C VAL A 128 2.57 5.87 8.79
N LEU A 129 1.25 5.98 8.57
CA LEU A 129 0.33 6.55 9.57
C LEU A 129 0.37 5.78 10.88
N THR A 130 0.44 4.45 10.82
CA THR A 130 0.55 3.60 12.02
C THR A 130 1.88 3.88 12.73
N ALA A 131 3.00 3.90 12.01
CA ALA A 131 4.30 4.21 12.58
C ALA A 131 4.32 5.60 13.25
N TYR A 132 3.73 6.59 12.60
CA TYR A 132 3.60 7.94 13.16
C TYR A 132 2.71 7.94 14.41
N GLY A 133 1.54 7.32 14.37
CA GLY A 133 0.63 7.22 15.51
C GLY A 133 1.27 6.56 16.74
N LYS A 134 2.12 5.55 16.52
CA LYS A 134 2.90 4.92 17.59
C LYS A 134 3.84 5.91 18.29
N THR A 135 4.39 6.90 17.61
CA THR A 135 5.26 7.91 18.24
C THR A 135 4.50 8.83 19.21
N LEU A 136 3.18 8.86 19.13
CA LEU A 136 2.32 9.68 19.98
C LEU A 136 1.92 8.96 21.30
N LEU A 137 2.14 7.64 21.38
CA LEU A 137 1.88 6.79 22.54
C LEU A 137 3.19 6.27 23.13
N GLU A 138 3.21 5.98 24.42
CA GLU A 138 4.32 5.27 25.07
C GLU A 138 4.24 3.76 24.85
N GLN A 139 3.01 3.23 24.90
CA GLN A 139 2.73 1.84 24.62
C GLN A 139 1.52 1.74 23.70
N THR A 140 1.66 0.99 22.62
CA THR A 140 0.54 0.69 21.69
C THR A 140 0.09 -0.75 21.90
N GLU A 141 -1.19 -0.93 22.20
CA GLU A 141 -1.81 -2.22 22.48
C GLU A 141 -2.62 -2.73 21.28
N GLU A 142 -3.33 -1.84 20.59
CA GLU A 142 -4.17 -2.18 19.46
C GLU A 142 -3.91 -1.26 18.25
N ILE A 143 -3.99 -1.82 17.05
CA ILE A 143 -3.92 -1.11 15.77
C ILE A 143 -5.11 -1.56 14.91
N HIS A 144 -5.90 -0.59 14.43
CA HIS A 144 -7.05 -0.82 13.56
C HIS A 144 -6.94 0.03 12.31
N VAL A 145 -6.79 -0.61 11.15
CA VAL A 145 -6.76 0.06 9.85
C VAL A 145 -8.12 -0.07 9.18
N SER A 146 -8.63 1.03 8.66
CA SER A 146 -9.83 1.01 7.82
C SER A 146 -9.58 1.80 6.55
N LYS A 147 -10.08 1.30 5.43
CA LYS A 147 -9.88 1.91 4.12
C LYS A 147 -11.16 1.97 3.29
N MET A 148 -11.23 2.97 2.43
CA MET A 148 -12.23 3.11 1.38
C MET A 148 -11.56 3.50 0.06
N GLY A 149 -12.15 3.09 -1.05
CA GLY A 149 -11.69 3.46 -2.38
C GLY A 149 -10.68 2.49 -2.99
N THR A 150 -10.48 2.64 -4.29
CA THR A 150 -9.62 1.76 -5.11
C THR A 150 -8.77 2.57 -6.07
N GLY A 151 -7.55 2.12 -6.33
CA GLY A 151 -6.57 2.76 -7.20
C GLY A 151 -6.66 2.32 -8.67
N GLY A 152 -7.85 2.05 -9.17
CA GLY A 152 -8.08 1.64 -10.56
C GLY A 152 -8.64 0.22 -10.69
N PRO A 153 -8.85 -0.28 -11.93
CA PRO A 153 -9.60 -1.52 -12.19
C PRO A 153 -9.03 -2.78 -11.54
N ALA A 154 -7.71 -2.96 -11.58
CA ALA A 154 -7.07 -4.13 -10.98
C ALA A 154 -7.23 -4.16 -9.46
N CYS A 155 -7.03 -3.02 -8.80
CA CYS A 155 -7.25 -2.85 -7.36
C CYS A 155 -8.73 -3.07 -6.99
N ALA A 156 -9.67 -2.54 -7.79
CA ALA A 156 -11.11 -2.75 -7.57
C ALA A 156 -11.49 -4.23 -7.60
N LEU A 157 -10.95 -5.01 -8.52
CA LEU A 157 -11.16 -6.47 -8.58
C LEU A 157 -10.61 -7.20 -7.35
N VAL A 158 -9.43 -6.79 -6.88
CA VAL A 158 -8.83 -7.36 -5.65
C VAL A 158 -9.71 -7.08 -4.44
N HIS A 159 -10.16 -5.85 -4.28
CA HIS A 159 -11.01 -5.42 -3.16
C HIS A 159 -12.39 -6.06 -3.19
N HIS A 160 -13.01 -6.14 -4.36
CA HIS A 160 -14.29 -6.84 -4.52
C HIS A 160 -14.19 -8.29 -4.02
N ARG A 161 -13.17 -9.01 -4.44
CA ARG A 161 -12.92 -10.39 -4.01
C ARG A 161 -12.50 -10.51 -2.54
N ALA A 162 -11.88 -9.49 -1.98
CA ALA A 162 -11.46 -9.49 -0.57
C ALA A 162 -12.65 -9.63 0.40
N LEU A 163 -13.84 -9.14 0.02
CA LEU A 163 -15.08 -9.26 0.81
C LEU A 163 -15.64 -10.69 0.86
N SER A 164 -15.26 -11.58 -0.05
CA SER A 164 -15.69 -12.99 -0.06
C SER A 164 -14.63 -13.96 0.47
N ARG A 165 -13.45 -13.45 0.84
CA ARG A 165 -12.31 -14.26 1.32
C ARG A 165 -12.14 -14.13 2.82
N MET A 166 -11.34 -15.06 3.42
CA MET A 166 -10.99 -14.99 4.82
C MET A 166 -10.12 -13.77 5.11
N SER A 167 -10.54 -12.94 6.02
CA SER A 167 -9.78 -11.87 6.65
C SER A 167 -8.91 -12.43 7.76
N PHE A 168 -7.72 -11.84 7.93
CA PHE A 168 -6.81 -12.17 9.00
C PHE A 168 -6.65 -10.95 9.92
N GLY A 169 -6.56 -11.20 11.21
CA GLY A 169 -6.19 -10.22 12.21
C GLY A 169 -5.36 -10.89 13.29
N TRP A 170 -4.51 -10.14 13.95
CA TRP A 170 -3.71 -10.61 15.07
C TRP A 170 -4.44 -10.30 16.39
N ARG A 171 -4.47 -11.23 17.31
CA ARG A 171 -5.04 -11.04 18.64
C ARG A 171 -4.55 -12.11 19.62
N GLU A 172 -4.06 -11.69 20.78
CA GLU A 172 -3.65 -12.61 21.85
C GLU A 172 -2.70 -13.70 21.36
N ASP A 173 -1.60 -13.26 20.72
CA ASP A 173 -0.51 -14.11 20.19
C ASP A 173 -0.93 -15.15 19.15
N LYS A 174 -2.02 -14.92 18.44
CA LYS A 174 -2.47 -15.81 17.36
C LYS A 174 -3.19 -15.09 16.23
N TRP A 175 -3.09 -15.68 15.05
CA TRP A 175 -3.87 -15.24 13.88
C TRP A 175 -5.33 -15.65 14.01
N ASN A 176 -6.21 -14.65 14.03
CA ASN A 176 -7.65 -14.83 13.99
C ASN A 176 -8.16 -14.73 12.55
N LYS A 177 -8.97 -15.72 12.14
CA LYS A 177 -9.63 -15.72 10.84
C LYS A 177 -11.10 -15.31 11.00
N ARG A 178 -11.56 -14.43 10.11
CA ARG A 178 -12.96 -14.00 10.05
C ARG A 178 -13.44 -14.02 8.61
N LEU A 179 -14.72 -14.32 8.42
CA LEU A 179 -15.30 -14.28 7.09
C LEU A 179 -15.30 -12.84 6.57
N GLY A 180 -14.83 -12.64 5.34
CA GLY A 180 -14.95 -11.36 4.66
C GLY A 180 -16.42 -10.94 4.50
N GLY A 181 -16.67 -9.64 4.50
CA GLY A 181 -18.02 -9.10 4.51
C GLY A 181 -18.78 -9.23 5.83
N SER A 182 -18.16 -9.79 6.89
CA SER A 182 -18.71 -9.86 8.24
C SER A 182 -18.25 -8.69 9.12
N GLY A 183 -18.79 -8.58 10.33
CA GLY A 183 -18.34 -7.63 11.35
C GLY A 183 -18.56 -6.17 10.93
N ARG A 184 -19.81 -5.84 10.56
CA ARG A 184 -20.22 -4.48 10.21
C ARG A 184 -19.90 -3.51 11.35
N GLU A 185 -19.27 -2.40 11.00
CA GLU A 185 -18.98 -1.28 11.89
C GLU A 185 -19.10 0.03 11.12
N LEU A 186 -19.79 1.03 11.69
CA LEU A 186 -19.86 2.36 11.12
C LEU A 186 -18.62 3.12 11.58
N LEU A 187 -17.78 3.53 10.63
CA LEU A 187 -16.55 4.26 10.90
C LEU A 187 -16.55 5.61 10.17
N TRP A 188 -16.09 6.64 10.85
CA TRP A 188 -15.90 7.96 10.28
C TRP A 188 -14.52 8.07 9.64
N PHE A 189 -14.50 8.45 8.38
CA PHE A 189 -13.31 8.83 7.63
C PHE A 189 -13.21 10.35 7.50
N PRO A 190 -12.04 10.89 7.13
CA PRO A 190 -11.90 12.31 6.81
C PRO A 190 -12.88 12.75 5.73
N GLU A 191 -13.29 14.03 5.80
CA GLU A 191 -14.07 14.63 4.72
C GLU A 191 -13.24 14.63 3.39
N PRO A 192 -13.87 14.49 2.24
CA PRO A 192 -15.32 14.45 2.00
C PRO A 192 -15.95 13.04 2.07
N VAL A 193 -15.23 12.02 2.58
CA VAL A 193 -15.74 10.64 2.61
C VAL A 193 -16.75 10.41 3.73
N GLY A 194 -16.49 10.93 4.93
CA GLY A 194 -17.40 10.84 6.07
C GLY A 194 -17.69 9.40 6.55
N PRO A 195 -18.89 9.15 7.11
CA PRO A 195 -19.24 7.85 7.71
C PRO A 195 -19.47 6.75 6.68
N GLN A 196 -18.87 5.57 6.91
CA GLN A 196 -18.98 4.41 6.03
C GLN A 196 -19.19 3.11 6.81
N ASP A 197 -20.02 2.23 6.29
CA ASP A 197 -20.11 0.85 6.76
C ASP A 197 -18.86 0.06 6.35
N CYS A 198 -18.08 -0.37 7.34
CA CYS A 198 -16.86 -1.15 7.14
C CYS A 198 -17.03 -2.60 7.57
N TYR A 199 -16.35 -3.50 6.88
CA TYR A 199 -16.43 -4.94 7.07
C TYR A 199 -15.05 -5.58 7.06
N HIS A 200 -14.89 -6.73 7.70
CA HIS A 200 -13.70 -7.54 7.54
C HIS A 200 -13.50 -7.90 6.05
N ALA A 201 -12.26 -7.83 5.60
CA ALA A 201 -11.87 -8.16 4.24
C ALA A 201 -10.44 -8.75 4.24
N ALA A 202 -10.10 -9.49 3.19
CA ALA A 202 -8.77 -10.07 3.04
C ALA A 202 -7.74 -9.01 2.63
N LEU A 203 -7.31 -8.20 3.60
CA LEU A 203 -6.36 -7.09 3.44
C LEU A 203 -4.98 -7.49 3.96
N SER A 204 -3.93 -6.90 3.38
CA SER A 204 -2.53 -7.19 3.72
C SER A 204 -2.01 -6.41 4.93
N ASP A 205 -2.68 -5.31 5.30
CA ASP A 205 -2.25 -4.44 6.40
C ASP A 205 -1.94 -5.20 7.70
N PRO A 206 -2.79 -6.14 8.20
CA PRO A 206 -2.49 -6.83 9.46
C PRO A 206 -1.20 -7.65 9.42
N ILE A 207 -0.87 -8.23 8.26
CA ILE A 207 0.36 -9.03 8.10
C ILE A 207 1.59 -8.14 8.16
N LEU A 208 1.59 -7.03 7.40
CA LEU A 208 2.72 -6.11 7.35
C LEU A 208 2.90 -5.35 8.66
N LEU A 209 1.80 -4.98 9.32
CA LEU A 209 1.85 -4.30 10.61
C LEU A 209 2.28 -5.22 11.75
N HIS A 210 1.89 -6.50 11.75
CA HIS A 210 2.39 -7.45 12.73
C HIS A 210 3.88 -7.77 12.51
N ASN A 211 4.32 -7.84 11.25
CA ASN A 211 5.75 -7.97 10.95
C ASN A 211 6.55 -6.76 11.48
N ALA A 212 5.98 -5.56 11.38
CA ALA A 212 6.60 -4.33 11.88
C ALA A 212 6.53 -4.20 13.41
N PHE A 213 5.44 -4.60 14.02
CA PHE A 213 5.11 -4.36 15.43
C PHE A 213 4.60 -5.65 16.10
N PRO A 214 5.46 -6.66 16.26
CA PRO A 214 5.07 -7.96 16.82
C PRO A 214 4.63 -7.88 18.28
N GLU A 215 5.01 -6.81 19.00
CA GLU A 215 4.63 -6.56 20.38
C GLU A 215 3.18 -6.12 20.56
N VAL A 216 2.51 -5.69 19.47
CA VAL A 216 1.13 -5.21 19.55
C VAL A 216 0.16 -6.38 19.72
N SER A 217 -0.66 -6.35 20.76
CA SER A 217 -1.55 -7.46 21.14
C SER A 217 -2.73 -7.66 20.18
N ARG A 218 -3.13 -6.60 19.46
CA ARG A 218 -4.25 -6.68 18.52
C ARG A 218 -4.06 -5.82 17.29
N ILE A 219 -4.15 -6.46 16.09
CA ILE A 219 -4.10 -5.77 14.81
C ILE A 219 -5.25 -6.26 13.94
N SER A 220 -6.02 -5.33 13.37
CA SER A 220 -7.11 -5.65 12.46
C SER A 220 -7.22 -4.68 11.31
N ALA A 221 -7.83 -5.13 10.20
CA ALA A 221 -8.15 -4.26 9.09
C ALA A 221 -9.59 -4.49 8.60
N LYS A 222 -10.23 -3.41 8.18
CA LYS A 222 -11.57 -3.39 7.58
C LYS A 222 -11.58 -2.57 6.31
N MET A 223 -12.59 -2.80 5.49
CA MET A 223 -12.80 -2.07 4.26
C MET A 223 -14.26 -1.60 4.16
N ALA A 224 -14.44 -0.35 3.73
CA ALA A 224 -15.75 0.18 3.44
C ALA A 224 -16.36 -0.54 2.24
N ALA A 225 -17.62 -0.93 2.36
CA ALA A 225 -18.36 -1.59 1.31
C ALA A 225 -19.86 -1.39 1.46
N THR A 226 -20.59 -1.36 0.33
CA THR A 226 -22.04 -1.34 0.34
C THR A 226 -22.60 -2.75 0.61
N ARG A 227 -23.89 -2.83 0.93
CA ARG A 227 -24.60 -4.13 1.03
C ARG A 227 -24.54 -4.88 -0.30
N ARG A 228 -24.62 -4.15 -1.43
CA ARG A 228 -24.50 -4.72 -2.77
C ARG A 228 -23.14 -5.37 -2.97
N ASP A 229 -22.05 -4.66 -2.67
CA ASP A 229 -20.67 -5.17 -2.83
C ASP A 229 -20.48 -6.48 -2.07
N ARG A 230 -21.00 -6.56 -0.84
CA ARG A 230 -20.92 -7.77 -0.01
C ARG A 230 -21.63 -8.97 -0.64
N VAL A 231 -22.83 -8.79 -1.16
CA VAL A 231 -23.60 -9.87 -1.79
C VAL A 231 -22.96 -10.27 -3.12
N THR A 232 -22.49 -9.31 -3.89
CA THR A 232 -21.91 -9.56 -5.22
C THR A 232 -20.44 -10.01 -5.18
N ALA A 233 -19.77 -9.92 -4.04
CA ALA A 233 -18.35 -10.30 -3.89
C ALA A 233 -18.04 -11.76 -4.25
N PHE A 234 -19.04 -12.63 -4.23
CA PHE A 234 -18.94 -14.04 -4.63
C PHE A 234 -19.07 -14.25 -6.15
N PHE A 235 -19.44 -13.23 -6.88
CA PHE A 235 -19.65 -13.24 -8.33
C PHE A 235 -18.61 -12.35 -9.02
N PRO A 236 -18.40 -12.48 -10.34
CA PRO A 236 -17.66 -11.50 -11.11
C PRO A 236 -18.25 -10.10 -10.95
N MET A 237 -17.41 -9.07 -11.00
CA MET A 237 -17.89 -7.68 -10.96
C MET A 237 -18.88 -7.44 -12.10
N LEU A 238 -20.08 -7.01 -11.74
CA LEU A 238 -21.19 -6.78 -12.71
C LEU A 238 -21.07 -5.40 -13.39
N THR A 239 -20.33 -4.48 -12.79
CA THR A 239 -20.12 -3.12 -13.31
C THR A 239 -18.63 -2.90 -13.51
N PRO A 240 -18.18 -2.45 -14.70
CA PRO A 240 -16.79 -2.11 -14.92
C PRO A 240 -16.33 -1.08 -13.87
N PRO A 241 -15.17 -1.27 -13.23
CA PRO A 241 -14.64 -0.31 -12.29
C PRO A 241 -14.16 0.95 -13.01
N HIS A 242 -14.20 2.09 -12.33
CA HIS A 242 -13.68 3.34 -12.86
C HIS A 242 -12.16 3.25 -13.06
N ASN A 243 -11.65 3.82 -14.16
CA ASN A 243 -10.24 3.71 -14.55
C ASN A 243 -9.26 4.28 -13.52
N GLU A 244 -9.64 5.34 -12.82
CA GLU A 244 -8.79 5.98 -11.81
C GLU A 244 -9.31 5.82 -10.37
N GLY A 245 -10.51 5.25 -10.19
CA GLY A 245 -11.22 5.27 -8.92
C GLY A 245 -11.80 6.65 -8.58
N GLY A 246 -12.41 6.78 -7.42
CA GLY A 246 -12.86 8.03 -6.82
C GLY A 246 -11.98 8.44 -5.65
N ILE A 247 -12.42 9.47 -4.91
CA ILE A 247 -11.82 9.81 -3.63
C ILE A 247 -12.00 8.61 -2.68
N GLY A 248 -10.92 8.23 -2.06
CA GLY A 248 -10.88 7.22 -1.03
C GLY A 248 -10.39 7.79 0.28
N ALA A 249 -10.35 6.97 1.33
CA ALA A 249 -9.80 7.37 2.61
C ALA A 249 -9.17 6.21 3.36
N ILE A 250 -8.23 6.55 4.23
CA ILE A 250 -7.66 5.68 5.24
C ILE A 250 -8.00 6.25 6.61
N ARG A 251 -8.31 5.39 7.54
CA ARG A 251 -8.40 5.67 8.96
C ARG A 251 -7.56 4.65 9.71
N VAL A 252 -6.63 5.13 10.50
CA VAL A 252 -5.80 4.32 11.40
C VAL A 252 -6.14 4.73 12.83
N GLU A 253 -6.54 3.76 13.63
CA GLU A 253 -6.82 3.94 15.05
C GLU A 253 -5.83 3.13 15.87
N LEU A 254 -5.15 3.79 16.80
CA LEU A 254 -4.23 3.18 17.74
C LEU A 254 -4.78 3.37 19.16
N ARG A 255 -4.80 2.30 19.91
CA ARG A 255 -5.15 2.34 21.34
C ARG A 255 -3.96 1.91 22.16
N GLY A 256 -3.74 2.61 23.25
CA GLY A 256 -2.61 2.33 24.12
C GLY A 256 -2.56 3.29 25.29
N SER A 257 -1.38 3.48 25.86
CA SER A 257 -1.21 4.35 27.02
C SER A 257 -0.15 5.42 26.79
N LYS A 258 -0.35 6.56 27.47
CA LYS A 258 0.61 7.65 27.58
C LYS A 258 0.52 8.24 28.99
N ASN A 259 1.66 8.38 29.65
CA ASN A 259 1.73 8.84 31.07
C ASN A 259 0.80 8.02 32.00
N GLY A 260 0.65 6.71 31.74
CA GLY A 260 -0.20 5.82 32.52
C GLY A 260 -1.71 5.98 32.26
N VAL A 261 -2.13 6.81 31.30
CA VAL A 261 -3.54 7.01 30.91
C VAL A 261 -3.80 6.31 29.59
N GLN A 262 -4.95 5.63 29.47
CA GLN A 262 -5.38 5.04 28.21
C GLN A 262 -5.76 6.14 27.21
N GLU A 263 -5.19 6.08 26.03
CA GLU A 263 -5.43 7.02 24.95
C GLU A 263 -5.81 6.30 23.65
N ASN A 264 -6.57 7.01 22.85
CA ASN A 264 -6.96 6.60 21.50
C ASN A 264 -6.53 7.67 20.49
N ILE A 265 -5.62 7.31 19.58
CA ILE A 265 -5.14 8.18 18.52
C ILE A 265 -5.80 7.73 17.22
N VAL A 266 -6.43 8.67 16.53
CA VAL A 266 -7.04 8.42 15.22
C VAL A 266 -6.42 9.34 14.19
N LEU A 267 -5.86 8.75 13.15
CA LEU A 267 -5.24 9.44 12.02
C LEU A 267 -5.99 9.09 10.74
N GLY A 268 -6.12 10.03 9.83
CA GLY A 268 -6.77 9.79 8.55
C GLY A 268 -6.21 10.59 7.40
N VAL A 269 -6.46 10.09 6.21
CA VAL A 269 -6.16 10.75 4.93
C VAL A 269 -7.32 10.50 4.00
N SER A 270 -7.77 11.56 3.32
CA SER A 270 -8.72 11.48 2.20
C SER A 270 -8.02 11.91 0.92
N GLU A 271 -7.90 11.01 -0.06
CA GLU A 271 -7.19 11.25 -1.31
C GLU A 271 -7.61 10.22 -2.38
N HIS A 272 -7.33 10.49 -3.64
CA HIS A 272 -7.42 9.48 -4.70
C HIS A 272 -6.42 8.34 -4.44
N PRO A 273 -6.85 7.10 -4.22
CA PRO A 273 -5.95 6.01 -3.82
C PRO A 273 -4.81 5.75 -4.79
N ALA A 274 -5.03 5.92 -6.11
CA ALA A 274 -3.97 5.77 -7.10
C ALA A 274 -2.89 6.86 -6.97
N SER A 275 -3.29 8.10 -6.69
CA SER A 275 -2.35 9.22 -6.52
C SER A 275 -1.56 9.08 -5.22
N ALA A 276 -2.24 8.74 -4.13
CA ALA A 276 -1.58 8.50 -2.85
C ALA A 276 -0.61 7.31 -2.92
N ALA A 277 -1.04 6.18 -3.49
CA ALA A 277 -0.16 5.03 -3.69
C ALA A 277 1.07 5.38 -4.53
N ALA A 278 0.88 6.15 -5.59
CA ALA A 278 1.99 6.60 -6.44
C ALA A 278 2.96 7.51 -5.68
N SER A 279 2.46 8.43 -4.85
CA SER A 279 3.30 9.33 -4.05
C SER A 279 4.13 8.56 -3.02
N VAL A 280 3.52 7.61 -2.32
CA VAL A 280 4.21 6.74 -1.34
C VAL A 280 5.26 5.89 -2.04
N THR A 281 4.90 5.23 -3.14
CA THR A 281 5.82 4.36 -3.90
C THR A 281 6.98 5.15 -4.49
N ALA A 282 6.72 6.31 -5.09
CA ALA A 282 7.76 7.16 -5.67
C ALA A 282 8.72 7.70 -4.60
N LEU A 283 8.18 8.19 -3.46
CA LEU A 283 9.01 8.70 -2.36
C LEU A 283 9.86 7.58 -1.74
N THR A 284 9.31 6.38 -1.57
CA THR A 284 10.06 5.20 -1.11
C THR A 284 11.21 4.87 -2.08
N THR A 285 10.92 4.90 -3.38
CA THR A 285 11.91 4.66 -4.43
C THR A 285 13.04 5.70 -4.38
N GLU A 286 12.70 6.97 -4.20
CA GLU A 286 13.69 8.04 -4.04
C GLU A 286 14.57 7.86 -2.79
N TYR A 287 13.97 7.44 -1.68
CA TYR A 287 14.68 7.20 -0.44
C TYR A 287 15.68 6.04 -0.57
N LEU A 288 15.33 4.98 -1.29
CA LEU A 288 16.24 3.89 -1.63
C LEU A 288 17.39 4.38 -2.50
N LEU A 289 17.09 5.09 -3.59
CA LEU A 289 18.09 5.60 -4.54
C LEU A 289 19.06 6.61 -3.89
N LYS A 290 18.56 7.45 -2.98
CA LYS A 290 19.35 8.44 -2.24
C LYS A 290 20.01 7.87 -0.98
N GLN A 291 19.91 6.56 -0.75
CA GLN A 291 20.43 5.88 0.44
C GLN A 291 19.94 6.45 1.78
N LYS A 292 18.78 7.08 1.78
CA LYS A 292 18.08 7.51 3.01
C LYS A 292 17.50 6.31 3.78
N ILE A 293 17.21 5.23 3.09
CA ILE A 293 16.85 3.93 3.64
C ILE A 293 18.07 3.03 3.52
N ASN A 294 18.65 2.66 4.66
CA ASN A 294 19.74 1.70 4.70
C ASN A 294 19.18 0.31 4.93
N LEU A 295 18.85 -0.36 3.84
CA LEU A 295 18.21 -1.68 3.83
C LEU A 295 19.01 -2.63 2.92
N ASN A 296 19.25 -3.84 3.39
CA ASN A 296 19.91 -4.92 2.63
C ASN A 296 19.12 -6.23 2.65
N HIS A 297 17.84 -6.15 3.00
CA HIS A 297 16.92 -7.28 3.11
C HIS A 297 15.50 -6.84 2.75
N MET A 298 14.51 -7.68 2.99
CA MET A 298 13.10 -7.35 2.80
C MET A 298 12.53 -6.68 4.06
N SER A 299 11.73 -5.63 3.88
CA SER A 299 11.07 -4.96 5.00
C SER A 299 9.77 -4.27 4.59
N THR A 300 9.01 -3.84 5.57
CA THR A 300 7.81 -3.03 5.38
C THR A 300 8.13 -1.54 5.60
N LEU A 301 7.32 -0.67 4.98
CA LEU A 301 7.52 0.77 5.05
C LEU A 301 7.48 1.31 6.49
N ALA A 302 6.68 0.70 7.37
CA ALA A 302 6.55 1.11 8.77
C ALA A 302 7.85 1.02 9.59
N LEU A 303 8.80 0.18 9.17
CA LEU A 303 10.06 -0.05 9.89
C LEU A 303 11.24 0.78 9.36
N ILE A 304 11.17 1.23 8.12
CA ILE A 304 12.35 1.71 7.40
C ILE A 304 12.38 3.22 7.17
N VAL A 305 11.29 3.90 7.49
CA VAL A 305 11.19 5.36 7.32
C VAL A 305 11.04 6.05 8.68
N GLU A 306 11.58 7.26 8.78
CA GLU A 306 11.21 8.17 9.85
C GLU A 306 9.82 8.74 9.49
N PRO A 307 8.76 8.41 10.27
CA PRO A 307 7.39 8.67 9.83
C PRO A 307 7.06 10.16 9.70
N SER A 308 7.55 11.01 10.59
CA SER A 308 7.26 12.45 10.54
C SER A 308 7.91 13.11 9.32
N GLU A 309 9.17 12.76 9.01
CA GLU A 309 9.85 13.24 7.81
C GLU A 309 9.13 12.75 6.54
N PHE A 310 8.78 11.47 6.50
CA PHE A 310 8.12 10.88 5.35
C PHE A 310 6.75 11.50 5.08
N LEU A 311 5.95 11.73 6.12
CA LEU A 311 4.65 12.41 6.01
C LEU A 311 4.79 13.88 5.60
N SER A 312 5.81 14.58 6.10
CA SER A 312 6.14 15.95 5.66
C SER A 312 6.46 16.01 4.17
N GLU A 313 7.22 15.05 3.64
CA GLU A 313 7.51 14.96 2.20
C GLU A 313 6.26 14.61 1.38
N LEU A 314 5.36 13.76 1.91
CA LEU A 314 4.07 13.48 1.28
C LEU A 314 3.15 14.71 1.25
N THR A 315 3.17 15.54 2.29
CA THR A 315 2.40 16.81 2.31
C THR A 315 2.82 17.74 1.18
N LYS A 316 4.12 17.81 0.86
CA LYS A 316 4.62 18.56 -0.32
C LYS A 316 4.09 18.00 -1.64
N ARG A 317 3.59 16.77 -1.66
CA ARG A 317 2.95 16.11 -2.79
C ARG A 317 1.41 16.14 -2.70
N SER A 318 0.88 17.08 -1.92
CA SER A 318 -0.56 17.31 -1.69
C SER A 318 -1.27 16.18 -0.94
N ILE A 319 -0.55 15.35 -0.18
CA ILE A 319 -1.15 14.34 0.70
C ILE A 319 -1.13 14.86 2.14
N ALA A 320 -2.28 15.34 2.60
CA ALA A 320 -2.44 15.86 3.95
C ALA A 320 -2.95 14.78 4.92
N VAL A 321 -2.31 14.70 6.07
CA VAL A 321 -2.73 13.83 7.18
C VAL A 321 -3.56 14.63 8.16
N GLU A 322 -4.72 14.13 8.51
CA GLU A 322 -5.59 14.70 9.53
C GLU A 322 -5.50 13.89 10.82
N ILE A 323 -5.34 14.56 11.94
CA ILE A 323 -5.52 13.96 13.26
C ILE A 323 -6.98 14.12 13.62
N PHE A 324 -7.64 13.00 13.78
CA PHE A 324 -9.02 12.94 14.20
C PHE A 324 -9.09 12.87 15.71
N GLU A 325 -9.69 13.83 16.33
CA GLU A 325 -10.30 13.56 17.63
C GLU A 325 -11.60 12.80 17.34
N GLY A 326 -11.54 11.46 17.43
CA GLY A 326 -12.73 10.64 17.35
C GLY A 326 -13.77 11.16 18.33
N ASP A 327 -15.03 11.21 17.89
CA ASP A 327 -16.16 11.64 18.66
C ASP A 327 -16.03 11.12 20.10
N LYS A 328 -15.84 12.02 21.05
CA LYS A 328 -16.01 11.72 22.45
C LYS A 328 -17.49 11.41 22.63
N THR A 329 -17.87 10.17 22.35
CA THR A 329 -19.17 9.66 22.76
C THR A 329 -19.23 9.84 24.27
N THR A 330 -19.81 10.93 24.68
CA THR A 330 -20.31 11.13 26.04
C THR A 330 -21.30 10.00 26.30
N VAL A 331 -20.87 9.02 27.10
CA VAL A 331 -21.74 8.03 27.73
C VAL A 331 -22.50 8.72 28.83
#